data_3bf4a1fe23a0608c6c1b01c333d10948
#
_entry.id   3bf4a1fe23a0608c6c1b01c333d10948
#
_cell.length_a   1.000
_cell.length_b   1.000
_cell.length_c   1.000
_cell.angle_alpha   90.00
_cell.angle_beta   90.00
_cell.angle_gamma   90.00
#
_symmetry.space_group_name_H-M   'P 1'
#
loop_
_entity.id
_entity.type
_entity.pdbx_description
1 polymer ?
#
loop_
_entity_poly.entity_id
_entity_poly.type
_entity_poly.pdbx_seq_one_letter_code
_entity_poly.pdbx_strand_id
1 'polypeptide(L)'
;MPDIAIIGGGAAGFFAAVNAKITYPQTTVTIFEKSNRVLAKVLISGGGRCNLTNSFAQVKDLKHVYPRGDKLIKRLFKVFDHHDTYRWFEEQGVPLVTQDDERIFPKSQRATSIADCLIRKALQSGVKIRTGYTLERLTPLPDSRIKATFRSGTTAVFNKVIIATGGSPRAEKLSYLADLGHTIVAPVPSLFTFEVREPLFRALMGTVTDPVTLSIPTTKHRSTGALLITHWGISGPATLKLSSYAARYINEQHYCFNVAVNWLNETNAETVRERLLTLAATHPKKQLNSIRPDNLSARVWQYLLQKASLDSGKPWAELGRKGLHKLVETLTNDIYLITGKGVFRDEFVTCGGVGLDCIHLQTLESKVCPNLFFAGEVLDIDAVTGGFNLQAAWTTGFVAGSTYHSATPADK
;
A
#
# COMPACT_ATOMS: atom_id res chain seq x y z
N MET A 1 8.36 -34.13 16.38
CA MET A 1 8.58 -32.68 16.43
C MET A 1 7.45 -32.02 15.65
N PRO A 2 6.91 -30.91 16.10
CA PRO A 2 5.83 -30.25 15.34
C PRO A 2 6.34 -29.71 14.02
N ASP A 3 5.55 -29.89 12.97
CA ASP A 3 5.83 -29.40 11.62
C ASP A 3 4.99 -28.15 11.33
N ILE A 4 5.64 -27.06 10.88
CA ILE A 4 5.00 -25.79 10.54
C ILE A 4 5.13 -25.58 9.04
N ALA A 5 4.00 -25.36 8.37
CA ALA A 5 3.98 -24.93 6.97
C ALA A 5 3.72 -23.42 6.87
N ILE A 6 4.54 -22.73 6.09
CA ILE A 6 4.33 -21.35 5.69
C ILE A 6 3.94 -21.35 4.20
N ILE A 7 2.73 -20.91 3.89
CA ILE A 7 2.23 -20.85 2.52
C ILE A 7 2.41 -19.45 1.97
N GLY A 8 3.41 -19.29 1.12
CA GLY A 8 3.82 -18.03 0.51
C GLY A 8 5.23 -17.61 0.92
N GLY A 9 6.13 -17.49 -0.04
CA GLY A 9 7.53 -17.08 0.11
C GLY A 9 7.74 -15.57 -0.08
N GLY A 10 6.80 -14.73 0.41
CA GLY A 10 6.90 -13.28 0.44
C GLY A 10 7.47 -12.73 1.75
N ALA A 11 7.38 -11.41 1.96
CA ALA A 11 7.87 -10.71 3.15
C ALA A 11 7.33 -11.34 4.45
N ALA A 12 6.02 -11.43 4.60
CA ALA A 12 5.38 -11.98 5.79
C ALA A 12 5.75 -13.45 6.02
N GLY A 13 5.80 -14.25 4.95
CA GLY A 13 6.12 -15.68 5.06
C GLY A 13 7.54 -15.95 5.51
N PHE A 14 8.53 -15.25 4.95
CA PHE A 14 9.92 -15.36 5.41
C PHE A 14 10.08 -14.90 6.85
N PHE A 15 9.45 -13.77 7.20
CA PHE A 15 9.56 -13.24 8.56
C PHE A 15 8.89 -14.17 9.58
N ALA A 16 7.73 -14.75 9.24
CA ALA A 16 7.06 -15.76 10.06
C ALA A 16 7.92 -17.02 10.23
N ALA A 17 8.54 -17.51 9.14
CA ALA A 17 9.35 -18.72 9.17
C ALA A 17 10.60 -18.56 10.04
N VAL A 18 11.32 -17.43 9.89
CA VAL A 18 12.53 -17.13 10.69
C VAL A 18 12.16 -17.02 12.18
N ASN A 19 11.10 -16.27 12.50
CA ASN A 19 10.69 -16.06 13.89
C ASN A 19 10.11 -17.34 14.53
N ALA A 20 9.39 -18.17 13.76
CA ALA A 20 8.96 -19.49 14.23
C ALA A 20 10.16 -20.37 14.62
N LYS A 21 11.22 -20.32 13.83
CA LYS A 21 12.44 -21.10 14.09
C LYS A 21 13.25 -20.57 15.26
N ILE A 22 13.28 -19.24 15.44
CA ILE A 22 13.93 -18.60 16.60
C ILE A 22 13.19 -18.97 17.89
N THR A 23 11.85 -18.86 17.88
CA THR A 23 11.00 -19.12 19.06
C THR A 23 10.93 -20.61 19.40
N TYR A 24 10.91 -21.47 18.39
CA TYR A 24 10.76 -22.93 18.51
C TYR A 24 11.87 -23.67 17.72
N PRO A 25 13.13 -23.69 18.23
CA PRO A 25 14.27 -24.22 17.49
C PRO A 25 14.14 -25.68 17.03
N GLN A 26 13.36 -26.48 17.76
CA GLN A 26 13.18 -27.91 17.49
C GLN A 26 12.10 -28.23 16.46
N THR A 27 11.34 -27.20 15.97
CA THR A 27 10.29 -27.42 14.96
C THR A 27 10.88 -27.55 13.56
N THR A 28 10.24 -28.35 12.69
CA THR A 28 10.50 -28.30 11.25
C THR A 28 9.66 -27.18 10.65
N VAL A 29 10.30 -26.17 10.02
CA VAL A 29 9.61 -25.08 9.34
C VAL A 29 9.89 -25.16 7.85
N THR A 30 8.82 -25.19 7.03
CA THR A 30 8.94 -25.23 5.56
C THR A 30 8.11 -24.10 4.93
N ILE A 31 8.77 -23.29 4.11
CA ILE A 31 8.11 -22.30 3.23
C ILE A 31 7.74 -23.00 1.92
N PHE A 32 6.47 -22.90 1.51
CA PHE A 32 5.97 -23.34 0.23
C PHE A 32 5.60 -22.11 -0.62
N GLU A 33 6.28 -21.93 -1.74
CA GLU A 33 6.05 -20.83 -2.68
C GLU A 33 5.59 -21.38 -4.03
N LYS A 34 4.54 -20.76 -4.59
CA LYS A 34 3.94 -21.19 -5.88
C LYS A 34 4.84 -20.94 -7.10
N SER A 35 5.62 -19.87 -7.05
CA SER A 35 6.53 -19.45 -8.13
C SER A 35 7.93 -20.06 -7.93
N ASN A 36 8.77 -19.92 -8.94
CA ASN A 36 10.19 -20.30 -8.83
C ASN A 36 11.06 -19.25 -8.13
N ARG A 37 10.47 -18.10 -7.77
CA ARG A 37 11.17 -16.99 -7.12
C ARG A 37 10.47 -16.60 -5.83
N VAL A 38 11.24 -16.50 -4.75
CA VAL A 38 10.78 -15.99 -3.47
C VAL A 38 10.99 -14.47 -3.39
N LEU A 39 10.32 -13.79 -2.48
CA LEU A 39 10.46 -12.35 -2.18
C LEU A 39 10.25 -11.41 -3.39
N ALA A 40 9.52 -11.83 -4.41
CA ALA A 40 9.38 -11.10 -5.67
C ALA A 40 8.85 -9.67 -5.46
N LYS A 41 7.81 -9.47 -4.62
CA LYS A 41 7.30 -8.13 -4.29
C LYS A 41 8.31 -7.27 -3.49
N VAL A 42 9.13 -7.88 -2.63
CA VAL A 42 10.20 -7.16 -1.90
C VAL A 42 11.21 -6.59 -2.89
N LEU A 43 11.64 -7.40 -3.85
CA LEU A 43 12.66 -7.03 -4.84
C LEU A 43 12.25 -5.86 -5.74
N ILE A 44 10.97 -5.70 -6.04
CA ILE A 44 10.48 -4.59 -6.90
C ILE A 44 9.99 -3.39 -6.09
N SER A 45 9.78 -3.54 -4.79
CA SER A 45 9.24 -2.48 -3.95
C SER A 45 10.17 -1.27 -3.87
N GLY A 46 9.59 -0.07 -3.69
CA GLY A 46 10.35 1.17 -3.62
C GLY A 46 11.23 1.44 -4.85
N GLY A 47 10.82 0.98 -6.04
CA GLY A 47 11.60 1.11 -7.27
C GLY A 47 12.88 0.26 -7.27
N GLY A 48 12.83 -0.94 -6.70
CA GLY A 48 13.98 -1.85 -6.60
C GLY A 48 14.93 -1.55 -5.43
N ARG A 49 14.57 -0.60 -4.55
CA ARG A 49 15.35 -0.23 -3.36
C ARG A 49 14.86 -0.89 -2.08
N CYS A 50 13.64 -1.41 -2.06
CA CYS A 50 12.87 -1.88 -0.90
C CYS A 50 12.58 -0.76 0.10
N ASN A 51 11.43 -0.11 -0.01
CA ASN A 51 10.91 0.76 1.03
C ASN A 51 10.46 -0.09 2.23
N LEU A 52 11.43 -0.41 3.11
CA LEU A 52 11.34 -1.44 4.14
C LEU A 52 10.26 -1.16 5.17
N THR A 53 10.22 0.06 5.64
CA THR A 53 9.28 0.57 6.65
C THR A 53 9.24 2.10 6.61
N ASN A 54 8.65 2.70 7.62
CA ASN A 54 8.59 4.14 7.86
C ASN A 54 9.00 4.43 9.30
N SER A 55 9.48 5.63 9.61
CA SER A 55 9.80 6.03 10.99
C SER A 55 8.55 6.29 11.83
N PHE A 56 7.40 6.48 11.18
CA PHE A 56 6.12 6.89 11.79
C PHE A 56 6.16 8.24 12.54
N ALA A 57 7.25 8.99 12.49
CA ALA A 57 7.39 10.27 13.22
C ALA A 57 6.30 11.30 12.83
N GLN A 58 5.85 11.28 11.57
CA GLN A 58 4.79 12.17 11.08
C GLN A 58 3.39 11.54 11.11
N VAL A 59 3.24 10.30 11.59
CA VAL A 59 1.97 9.56 11.61
C VAL A 59 1.25 9.82 12.94
N LYS A 60 0.31 10.75 12.95
CA LYS A 60 -0.49 11.10 14.14
C LYS A 60 -1.55 10.04 14.47
N ASP A 61 -2.11 9.38 13.47
CA ASP A 61 -3.13 8.34 13.61
C ASP A 61 -2.95 7.28 12.54
N LEU A 62 -2.88 6.02 12.94
CA LEU A 62 -2.66 4.89 12.03
C LEU A 62 -3.75 4.75 10.95
N LYS A 63 -4.98 5.19 11.19
CA LYS A 63 -6.06 5.19 10.17
C LYS A 63 -5.72 6.02 8.93
N HIS A 64 -4.82 7.02 9.05
CA HIS A 64 -4.37 7.82 7.91
C HIS A 64 -3.39 7.08 7.01
N VAL A 65 -2.76 6.03 7.51
CA VAL A 65 -1.80 5.22 6.75
C VAL A 65 -2.29 3.80 6.51
N TYR A 66 -3.16 3.28 7.37
CA TYR A 66 -3.86 2.00 7.21
C TYR A 66 -5.38 2.24 7.09
N PRO A 67 -5.91 2.53 5.89
CA PRO A 67 -7.36 2.71 5.70
C PRO A 67 -8.18 1.50 6.12
N ARG A 68 -7.61 0.30 6.09
CA ARG A 68 -8.16 -0.97 6.58
C ARG A 68 -7.13 -1.64 7.49
N GLY A 69 -7.63 -2.20 8.61
CA GLY A 69 -6.79 -2.92 9.57
C GLY A 69 -6.02 -2.04 10.57
N ASP A 70 -6.25 -0.73 10.65
CA ASP A 70 -5.60 0.21 11.58
C ASP A 70 -5.66 -0.25 13.04
N LYS A 71 -6.84 -0.73 13.49
CA LYS A 71 -7.03 -1.22 14.87
C LYS A 71 -6.23 -2.48 15.14
N LEU A 72 -6.13 -3.38 14.16
CA LEU A 72 -5.30 -4.57 14.27
C LEU A 72 -3.82 -4.18 14.37
N ILE A 73 -3.33 -3.37 13.43
CA ILE A 73 -1.93 -2.91 13.43
C ILE A 73 -1.60 -2.17 14.73
N LYS A 74 -2.47 -1.29 15.23
CA LYS A 74 -2.28 -0.61 16.53
C LYS A 74 -2.11 -1.59 17.69
N ARG A 75 -2.83 -2.71 17.67
CA ARG A 75 -2.70 -3.78 18.69
C ARG A 75 -1.38 -4.52 18.53
N LEU A 76 -1.04 -4.93 17.32
CA LEU A 76 0.14 -5.74 17.05
C LEU A 76 1.45 -4.95 17.19
N PHE A 77 1.43 -3.63 17.02
CA PHE A 77 2.58 -2.75 17.28
C PHE A 77 3.04 -2.75 18.75
N LYS A 78 2.19 -3.21 19.68
CA LYS A 78 2.61 -3.44 21.07
C LYS A 78 3.50 -4.68 21.22
N VAL A 79 3.55 -5.54 20.19
CA VAL A 79 4.34 -6.79 20.18
C VAL A 79 5.56 -6.64 19.26
N PHE A 80 5.37 -6.06 18.08
CA PHE A 80 6.43 -5.85 17.10
C PHE A 80 6.09 -4.64 16.22
N ASP A 81 6.83 -3.55 16.38
CA ASP A 81 6.59 -2.31 15.65
C ASP A 81 7.70 -1.97 14.63
N HIS A 82 7.72 -0.74 14.15
CA HIS A 82 8.70 -0.26 13.19
C HIS A 82 10.10 -0.09 13.78
N HIS A 83 10.21 0.20 15.09
CA HIS A 83 11.51 0.25 15.77
C HIS A 83 12.10 -1.15 15.89
N ASP A 84 11.26 -2.16 16.18
CA ASP A 84 11.68 -3.55 16.20
C ASP A 84 12.11 -4.03 14.82
N THR A 85 11.37 -3.62 13.76
CA THR A 85 11.76 -3.89 12.37
C THR A 85 13.13 -3.29 12.05
N TYR A 86 13.34 -2.02 12.39
CA TYR A 86 14.60 -1.33 12.18
C TYR A 86 15.75 -2.08 12.87
N ARG A 87 15.60 -2.35 14.17
CA ARG A 87 16.60 -3.06 14.99
C ARG A 87 16.88 -4.46 14.43
N TRP A 88 15.82 -5.20 14.07
CA TRP A 88 15.96 -6.57 13.57
C TRP A 88 16.85 -6.64 12.32
N PHE A 89 16.64 -5.75 11.33
CA PHE A 89 17.44 -5.75 10.11
C PHE A 89 18.88 -5.26 10.35
N GLU A 90 19.07 -4.26 11.20
CA GLU A 90 20.41 -3.79 11.60
C GLU A 90 21.20 -4.90 12.29
N GLU A 91 20.60 -5.64 13.22
CA GLU A 91 21.20 -6.79 13.90
C GLU A 91 21.54 -7.96 12.94
N GLN A 92 20.84 -8.07 11.82
CA GLN A 92 21.17 -9.04 10.78
C GLN A 92 22.24 -8.52 9.79
N GLY A 93 22.83 -7.36 10.06
CA GLY A 93 23.91 -6.76 9.28
C GLY A 93 23.44 -6.02 8.02
N VAL A 94 22.21 -5.50 8.01
CA VAL A 94 21.68 -4.65 6.94
C VAL A 94 21.59 -3.21 7.45
N PRO A 95 22.58 -2.33 7.18
CA PRO A 95 22.48 -0.92 7.55
C PRO A 95 21.31 -0.24 6.86
N LEU A 96 20.56 0.55 7.62
CA LEU A 96 19.37 1.25 7.16
C LEU A 96 19.60 2.78 7.10
N VAL A 97 18.74 3.47 6.37
CA VAL A 97 18.71 4.93 6.28
C VAL A 97 17.28 5.43 6.22
N THR A 98 16.96 6.42 7.03
CA THR A 98 15.70 7.17 6.98
C THR A 98 15.87 8.35 6.04
N GLN A 99 14.96 8.51 5.10
CA GLN A 99 14.92 9.66 4.18
C GLN A 99 14.11 10.82 4.79
N ASP A 100 14.18 12.02 4.20
CA ASP A 100 13.52 13.24 4.69
C ASP A 100 11.98 13.10 4.75
N ASP A 101 11.41 12.18 3.97
CA ASP A 101 9.98 11.84 3.97
C ASP A 101 9.63 10.64 4.87
N GLU A 102 10.50 10.34 5.84
CA GLU A 102 10.35 9.31 6.87
C GLU A 102 10.35 7.86 6.34
N ARG A 103 10.56 7.63 5.05
CA ARG A 103 10.71 6.29 4.49
C ARG A 103 12.07 5.70 4.84
N ILE A 104 12.08 4.41 5.17
CA ILE A 104 13.31 3.69 5.55
C ILE A 104 13.69 2.70 4.45
N PHE A 105 14.95 2.78 4.03
CA PHE A 105 15.56 1.95 3.00
C PHE A 105 16.84 1.30 3.49
N PRO A 106 17.29 0.19 2.89
CA PRO A 106 18.67 -0.25 3.11
C PRO A 106 19.65 0.83 2.59
N LYS A 107 20.71 1.10 3.34
CA LYS A 107 21.73 2.10 2.98
C LYS A 107 22.36 1.82 1.60
N SER A 108 22.40 0.56 1.20
CA SER A 108 22.84 0.13 -0.14
C SER A 108 21.93 0.59 -1.28
N GLN A 109 20.70 1.08 -1.00
CA GLN A 109 19.65 1.41 -1.97
C GLN A 109 19.31 0.24 -2.91
N ARG A 110 19.45 -1.00 -2.46
CA ARG A 110 19.20 -2.23 -3.23
C ARG A 110 18.28 -3.17 -2.46
N ALA A 111 17.14 -3.52 -3.04
CA ALA A 111 16.16 -4.45 -2.45
C ALA A 111 16.76 -5.86 -2.21
N THR A 112 17.80 -6.22 -2.98
CA THR A 112 18.52 -7.48 -2.79
C THR A 112 19.14 -7.59 -1.41
N SER A 113 19.60 -6.49 -0.78
CA SER A 113 20.13 -6.52 0.58
C SER A 113 19.13 -7.05 1.60
N ILE A 114 17.85 -6.71 1.44
CA ILE A 114 16.77 -7.20 2.30
C ILE A 114 16.42 -8.65 1.96
N ALA A 115 16.28 -8.97 0.67
CA ALA A 115 15.94 -10.32 0.22
C ALA A 115 17.01 -11.34 0.62
N ASP A 116 18.28 -11.02 0.35
CA ASP A 116 19.42 -11.89 0.68
C ASP A 116 19.58 -12.09 2.19
N CYS A 117 19.31 -11.03 2.98
CA CYS A 117 19.28 -11.12 4.44
C CYS A 117 18.25 -12.14 4.91
N LEU A 118 16.99 -12.04 4.43
CA LEU A 118 15.92 -12.94 4.81
C LEU A 118 16.19 -14.38 4.38
N ILE A 119 16.69 -14.60 3.16
CA ILE A 119 17.05 -15.95 2.66
C ILE A 119 18.17 -16.54 3.49
N ARG A 120 19.25 -15.79 3.70
CA ARG A 120 20.39 -16.23 4.51
C ARG A 120 19.94 -16.61 5.92
N LYS A 121 19.15 -15.74 6.57
CA LYS A 121 18.68 -16.02 7.94
C LYS A 121 17.77 -17.23 8.01
N ALA A 122 16.87 -17.40 7.05
CA ALA A 122 16.01 -18.58 6.96
C ALA A 122 16.82 -19.87 6.84
N LEU A 123 17.80 -19.91 5.92
CA LEU A 123 18.67 -21.06 5.71
C LEU A 123 19.53 -21.38 6.93
N GLN A 124 20.16 -20.36 7.53
CA GLN A 124 20.97 -20.51 8.75
C GLN A 124 20.15 -21.02 9.94
N SER A 125 18.85 -20.66 10.02
CA SER A 125 17.94 -21.17 11.04
C SER A 125 17.40 -22.57 10.73
N GLY A 126 17.72 -23.18 9.59
CA GLY A 126 17.24 -24.50 9.18
C GLY A 126 15.83 -24.49 8.61
N VAL A 127 15.32 -23.36 8.12
CA VAL A 127 14.07 -23.29 7.38
C VAL A 127 14.23 -23.93 6.01
N LYS A 128 13.31 -24.83 5.63
CA LYS A 128 13.26 -25.43 4.30
C LYS A 128 12.46 -24.52 3.35
N ILE A 129 12.98 -24.26 2.16
CA ILE A 129 12.29 -23.48 1.13
C ILE A 129 11.96 -24.38 -0.05
N ARG A 130 10.67 -24.48 -0.40
CA ARG A 130 10.16 -25.27 -1.52
C ARG A 130 9.41 -24.37 -2.49
N THR A 131 9.89 -24.23 -3.70
CA THR A 131 9.28 -23.48 -4.80
C THR A 131 8.48 -24.40 -5.73
N GLY A 132 7.57 -23.83 -6.53
CA GLY A 132 6.69 -24.59 -7.41
C GLY A 132 5.50 -25.27 -6.71
N TYR A 133 5.23 -24.93 -5.45
CA TYR A 133 4.14 -25.50 -4.66
C TYR A 133 2.96 -24.53 -4.56
N THR A 134 1.94 -24.74 -5.38
CA THR A 134 0.67 -24.01 -5.29
C THR A 134 -0.29 -24.75 -4.39
N LEU A 135 -0.67 -24.15 -3.25
CA LEU A 135 -1.71 -24.70 -2.37
C LEU A 135 -3.05 -24.72 -3.10
N GLU A 136 -3.78 -25.83 -2.97
CA GLU A 136 -5.09 -26.03 -3.55
C GLU A 136 -6.18 -26.17 -2.48
N ARG A 137 -5.89 -26.95 -1.42
CA ARG A 137 -6.86 -27.22 -0.35
C ARG A 137 -6.19 -27.39 1.01
N LEU A 138 -6.92 -27.01 2.04
CA LEU A 138 -6.62 -27.31 3.43
C LEU A 138 -7.75 -28.18 3.99
N THR A 139 -7.41 -29.22 4.71
CA THR A 139 -8.38 -30.12 5.38
C THR A 139 -8.00 -30.25 6.85
N PRO A 140 -8.77 -29.67 7.77
CA PRO A 140 -8.60 -29.91 9.20
C PRO A 140 -8.78 -31.40 9.52
N LEU A 141 -7.93 -31.91 10.40
CA LEU A 141 -7.99 -33.31 10.87
C LEU A 141 -8.54 -33.36 12.31
N PRO A 142 -9.11 -34.52 12.76
CA PRO A 142 -9.66 -34.65 14.10
C PRO A 142 -8.68 -34.38 15.23
N ASP A 143 -7.40 -34.57 15.01
CA ASP A 143 -6.30 -34.31 15.95
C ASP A 143 -5.76 -32.86 15.89
N SER A 144 -6.55 -31.94 15.33
CA SER A 144 -6.22 -30.53 15.15
C SER A 144 -5.02 -30.25 14.23
N ARG A 145 -4.48 -31.24 13.54
CA ARG A 145 -3.52 -31.04 12.46
C ARG A 145 -4.23 -30.62 11.17
N ILE A 146 -3.48 -30.10 10.23
CA ILE A 146 -4.01 -29.62 8.95
C ILE A 146 -3.31 -30.36 7.81
N LYS A 147 -4.08 -31.04 6.96
CA LYS A 147 -3.60 -31.60 5.69
C LYS A 147 -3.63 -30.53 4.62
N ALA A 148 -2.48 -30.20 4.06
CA ALA A 148 -2.35 -29.34 2.89
C ALA A 148 -2.26 -30.22 1.64
N THR A 149 -3.07 -29.88 0.62
CA THR A 149 -3.04 -30.50 -0.72
C THR A 149 -2.56 -29.46 -1.71
N PHE A 150 -1.52 -29.80 -2.46
CA PHE A 150 -0.95 -28.94 -3.48
C PHE A 150 -1.43 -29.35 -4.87
N ARG A 151 -1.45 -28.41 -5.81
CA ARG A 151 -1.91 -28.65 -7.19
C ARG A 151 -1.17 -29.78 -7.91
N SER A 152 0.05 -30.10 -7.49
CA SER A 152 0.82 -31.25 -7.98
C SER A 152 0.25 -32.62 -7.55
N GLY A 153 -0.79 -32.67 -6.74
CA GLY A 153 -1.29 -33.86 -6.06
C GLY A 153 -0.52 -34.23 -4.78
N THR A 154 0.59 -33.56 -4.50
CA THR A 154 1.35 -33.78 -3.26
C THR A 154 0.49 -33.38 -2.06
N THR A 155 0.50 -34.19 -1.01
CA THR A 155 -0.14 -33.90 0.28
C THR A 155 0.86 -33.97 1.41
N ALA A 156 0.66 -33.14 2.44
CA ALA A 156 1.43 -33.18 3.67
C ALA A 156 0.57 -32.74 4.87
N VAL A 157 0.90 -33.20 6.06
CA VAL A 157 0.16 -32.92 7.30
C VAL A 157 1.06 -32.09 8.22
N PHE A 158 0.50 -31.02 8.78
CA PHE A 158 1.23 -30.07 9.60
C PHE A 158 0.51 -29.82 10.92
N ASN A 159 1.29 -29.54 11.96
CA ASN A 159 0.75 -29.15 13.26
C ASN A 159 0.28 -27.68 13.26
N LYS A 160 0.89 -26.85 12.42
CA LYS A 160 0.54 -25.44 12.24
C LYS A 160 0.71 -25.04 10.78
N VAL A 161 -0.23 -24.24 10.28
CA VAL A 161 -0.16 -23.66 8.93
C VAL A 161 -0.28 -22.14 9.03
N ILE A 162 0.62 -21.39 8.39
CA ILE A 162 0.55 -19.94 8.30
C ILE A 162 0.34 -19.56 6.83
N ILE A 163 -0.79 -18.90 6.54
CA ILE A 163 -1.11 -18.39 5.21
C ILE A 163 -0.51 -16.99 5.07
N ALA A 164 0.47 -16.86 4.19
CA ALA A 164 1.22 -15.63 3.91
C ALA A 164 1.32 -15.37 2.39
N THR A 165 0.25 -15.70 1.66
CA THR A 165 0.20 -15.70 0.18
C THR A 165 0.19 -14.30 -0.43
N GLY A 166 0.09 -13.24 0.41
CA GLY A 166 -0.06 -11.86 -0.03
C GLY A 166 -1.45 -11.56 -0.58
N GLY A 167 -1.64 -10.37 -1.12
CA GLY A 167 -2.89 -9.95 -1.72
C GLY A 167 -3.26 -10.80 -2.94
N SER A 168 -4.55 -10.98 -3.13
CA SER A 168 -5.10 -11.74 -4.26
C SER A 168 -6.01 -10.83 -5.09
N PRO A 169 -5.72 -10.63 -6.39
CA PRO A 169 -6.56 -9.78 -7.23
C PRO A 169 -7.92 -10.41 -7.59
N ARG A 170 -8.15 -11.66 -7.19
CA ARG A 170 -9.38 -12.41 -7.47
C ARG A 170 -9.80 -13.22 -6.26
N ALA A 171 -11.08 -13.11 -5.87
CA ALA A 171 -11.64 -13.82 -4.73
C ALA A 171 -11.54 -15.36 -4.87
N GLU A 172 -11.64 -15.88 -6.11
CA GLU A 172 -11.58 -17.33 -6.39
C GLU A 172 -10.26 -17.96 -5.93
N LYS A 173 -9.17 -17.18 -5.88
CA LYS A 173 -7.88 -17.67 -5.36
C LYS A 173 -7.86 -17.86 -3.84
N LEU A 174 -8.88 -17.38 -3.14
CA LEU A 174 -9.07 -17.55 -1.71
C LEU A 174 -10.24 -18.50 -1.39
N SER A 175 -10.82 -19.20 -2.39
CA SER A 175 -11.96 -20.10 -2.21
C SER A 175 -11.67 -21.19 -1.18
N TYR A 176 -10.45 -21.74 -1.15
CA TYR A 176 -10.04 -22.75 -0.17
C TYR A 176 -10.13 -22.26 1.29
N LEU A 177 -10.12 -20.95 1.53
CA LEU A 177 -10.36 -20.35 2.86
C LEU A 177 -11.85 -20.11 3.10
N ALA A 178 -12.59 -19.71 2.06
CA ALA A 178 -14.05 -19.60 2.13
C ALA A 178 -14.71 -20.96 2.42
N ASP A 179 -14.22 -22.04 1.77
CA ASP A 179 -14.67 -23.41 2.00
C ASP A 179 -14.45 -23.88 3.45
N LEU A 180 -13.47 -23.30 4.16
CA LEU A 180 -13.25 -23.53 5.59
C LEU A 180 -14.15 -22.68 6.50
N GLY A 181 -14.96 -21.78 5.95
CA GLY A 181 -15.86 -20.90 6.69
C GLY A 181 -15.31 -19.49 6.97
N HIS A 182 -14.20 -19.08 6.34
CA HIS A 182 -13.71 -17.70 6.49
C HIS A 182 -14.50 -16.73 5.61
N THR A 183 -14.85 -15.58 6.17
CA THR A 183 -15.37 -14.46 5.38
C THR A 183 -14.27 -13.89 4.50
N ILE A 184 -14.48 -13.85 3.20
CA ILE A 184 -13.57 -13.21 2.25
C ILE A 184 -14.15 -11.86 1.84
N VAL A 185 -13.51 -10.80 2.28
CA VAL A 185 -13.82 -9.45 1.82
C VAL A 185 -13.32 -9.30 0.38
N ALA A 186 -14.21 -8.94 -0.53
CA ALA A 186 -13.92 -8.89 -1.96
C ALA A 186 -12.62 -8.12 -2.26
N PRO A 187 -11.63 -8.74 -2.88
CA PRO A 187 -10.38 -8.08 -3.22
C PRO A 187 -10.58 -7.07 -4.33
N VAL A 188 -10.07 -5.86 -4.15
CA VAL A 188 -10.05 -4.81 -5.16
C VAL A 188 -8.66 -4.15 -5.19
N PRO A 189 -8.24 -3.61 -6.35
CA PRO A 189 -6.99 -2.88 -6.47
C PRO A 189 -6.90 -1.69 -5.51
N SER A 190 -5.70 -1.45 -4.99
CA SER A 190 -5.32 -0.31 -4.16
C SER A 190 -3.96 0.22 -4.64
N LEU A 191 -3.65 1.50 -4.38
CA LEU A 191 -2.40 2.15 -4.78
C LEU A 191 -2.14 2.12 -6.30
N PHE A 192 -3.09 2.57 -7.08
CA PHE A 192 -2.98 2.65 -8.54
C PHE A 192 -3.07 4.09 -9.04
N THR A 193 -2.59 4.31 -10.27
CA THR A 193 -2.61 5.59 -10.98
C THR A 193 -3.91 5.74 -11.77
N PHE A 194 -4.32 6.97 -12.09
CA PHE A 194 -5.56 7.26 -12.80
C PHE A 194 -5.31 7.61 -14.27
N GLU A 195 -6.13 7.08 -15.16
CA GLU A 195 -6.15 7.46 -16.57
C GLU A 195 -6.97 8.73 -16.77
N VAL A 196 -6.34 9.74 -17.41
CA VAL A 196 -7.00 10.97 -17.88
C VAL A 196 -6.77 11.09 -19.38
N ARG A 197 -7.83 11.20 -20.18
CA ARG A 197 -7.71 11.17 -21.67
C ARG A 197 -7.54 12.55 -22.32
N GLU A 198 -7.58 13.63 -21.56
CA GLU A 198 -7.47 14.99 -22.06
C GLU A 198 -6.08 15.25 -22.70
N PRO A 199 -5.99 15.53 -24.02
CA PRO A 199 -4.69 15.62 -24.70
C PRO A 199 -3.84 16.79 -24.20
N LEU A 200 -4.44 17.97 -23.94
CA LEU A 200 -3.72 19.15 -23.44
C LEU A 200 -3.13 18.90 -22.04
N PHE A 201 -3.86 18.16 -21.20
CA PHE A 201 -3.36 17.75 -19.89
C PHE A 201 -2.17 16.78 -20.02
N ARG A 202 -2.29 15.77 -20.89
CA ARG A 202 -1.21 14.80 -21.14
C ARG A 202 0.05 15.44 -21.72
N ALA A 203 -0.09 16.56 -22.46
CA ALA A 203 1.06 17.32 -22.96
C ALA A 203 1.94 17.88 -21.84
N LEU A 204 1.44 17.94 -20.58
CA LEU A 204 2.21 18.33 -19.40
C LEU A 204 3.04 17.18 -18.80
N MET A 205 3.12 16.03 -19.46
CA MET A 205 3.87 14.85 -19.00
C MET A 205 5.25 15.22 -18.44
N GLY A 206 5.60 14.57 -17.31
CA GLY A 206 6.84 14.81 -16.57
C GLY A 206 6.77 15.97 -15.57
N THR A 207 5.67 16.71 -15.53
CA THR A 207 5.50 17.81 -14.56
C THR A 207 5.03 17.29 -13.21
N VAL A 208 5.64 17.81 -12.15
CA VAL A 208 5.23 17.59 -10.76
C VAL A 208 4.73 18.89 -10.17
N THR A 209 3.62 18.83 -9.44
CA THR A 209 3.12 19.93 -8.58
C THR A 209 2.96 19.39 -7.16
N ASP A 210 3.54 20.09 -6.18
CA ASP A 210 3.56 19.67 -4.78
C ASP A 210 3.54 20.89 -3.84
N PRO A 211 2.67 20.89 -2.83
CA PRO A 211 1.55 19.95 -2.64
C PRO A 211 0.32 20.31 -3.47
N VAL A 212 -0.47 19.30 -3.81
CA VAL A 212 -1.85 19.46 -4.30
C VAL A 212 -2.80 18.67 -3.42
N THR A 213 -4.09 19.04 -3.42
CA THR A 213 -5.15 18.19 -2.87
C THR A 213 -5.99 17.60 -4.00
N LEU A 214 -6.14 16.28 -3.99
CA LEU A 214 -7.10 15.55 -4.82
C LEU A 214 -8.31 15.16 -3.99
N SER A 215 -9.51 15.28 -4.58
CA SER A 215 -10.75 14.83 -3.95
C SER A 215 -11.69 14.21 -4.96
N ILE A 216 -12.54 13.29 -4.49
CA ILE A 216 -13.64 12.76 -5.29
C ILE A 216 -14.90 13.56 -4.92
N PRO A 217 -15.46 14.37 -5.84
CA PRO A 217 -16.64 15.17 -5.57
C PRO A 217 -17.78 14.35 -4.96
N THR A 218 -18.60 14.96 -4.11
CA THR A 218 -19.72 14.34 -3.40
C THR A 218 -19.36 13.26 -2.38
N THR A 219 -18.04 13.00 -2.14
CA THR A 219 -17.56 12.04 -1.15
C THR A 219 -16.66 12.71 -0.11
N LYS A 220 -16.26 11.92 0.91
CA LYS A 220 -15.24 12.35 1.89
C LYS A 220 -13.81 12.01 1.48
N HIS A 221 -13.63 11.34 0.34
CA HIS A 221 -12.33 10.87 -0.10
C HIS A 221 -11.48 12.03 -0.62
N ARG A 222 -10.39 12.31 0.09
CA ARG A 222 -9.39 13.31 -0.29
C ARG A 222 -8.00 12.86 0.11
N SER A 223 -7.01 13.38 -0.60
CA SER A 223 -5.59 13.12 -0.31
C SER A 223 -4.76 14.33 -0.67
N THR A 224 -3.63 14.51 0.01
CA THR A 224 -2.67 15.59 -0.26
C THR A 224 -1.28 15.01 -0.50
N GLY A 225 -0.52 15.65 -1.38
CA GLY A 225 0.86 15.32 -1.72
C GLY A 225 1.23 15.75 -3.12
N ALA A 226 2.36 15.27 -3.61
CA ALA A 226 2.80 15.53 -4.98
C ALA A 226 1.88 14.84 -6.01
N LEU A 227 1.53 15.57 -7.05
CA LEU A 227 0.86 15.10 -8.27
C LEU A 227 1.89 15.04 -9.41
N LEU A 228 2.04 13.87 -10.02
CA LEU A 228 2.84 13.67 -11.22
C LEU A 228 1.94 13.48 -12.42
N ILE A 229 2.10 14.31 -13.45
CA ILE A 229 1.41 14.14 -14.72
C ILE A 229 2.22 13.19 -15.60
N THR A 230 1.56 12.17 -16.14
CA THR A 230 2.15 11.11 -16.96
C THR A 230 1.52 11.09 -18.35
N HIS A 231 2.07 10.29 -19.28
CA HIS A 231 1.49 10.14 -20.63
C HIS A 231 0.13 9.44 -20.65
N TRP A 232 -0.29 8.79 -19.54
CA TRP A 232 -1.63 8.20 -19.42
C TRP A 232 -2.59 9.01 -18.54
N GLY A 233 -2.11 9.95 -17.72
CA GLY A 233 -2.94 10.70 -16.78
C GLY A 233 -2.16 11.15 -15.55
N ILE A 234 -2.60 10.78 -14.35
CA ILE A 234 -2.03 11.24 -13.08
C ILE A 234 -1.50 10.10 -12.22
N SER A 235 -0.41 10.39 -11.52
CA SER A 235 0.30 9.55 -10.58
C SER A 235 0.83 10.39 -9.40
N GLY A 236 1.74 9.84 -8.63
CA GLY A 236 2.36 10.49 -7.48
C GLY A 236 1.63 10.20 -6.17
N PRO A 237 2.22 10.61 -5.04
CA PRO A 237 1.71 10.33 -3.70
C PRO A 237 0.25 10.72 -3.48
N ALA A 238 -0.20 11.87 -3.99
CA ALA A 238 -1.60 12.29 -3.87
C ALA A 238 -2.55 11.29 -4.54
N THR A 239 -2.25 10.88 -5.79
CA THR A 239 -3.06 9.93 -6.54
C THR A 239 -3.08 8.55 -5.89
N LEU A 240 -1.92 8.04 -5.51
CA LEU A 240 -1.80 6.71 -4.88
C LEU A 240 -2.54 6.64 -3.53
N LYS A 241 -2.45 7.68 -2.71
CA LYS A 241 -3.21 7.77 -1.45
C LYS A 241 -4.72 7.81 -1.71
N LEU A 242 -5.18 8.65 -2.67
CA LEU A 242 -6.60 8.74 -3.00
C LEU A 242 -7.16 7.41 -3.49
N SER A 243 -6.43 6.71 -4.36
CA SER A 243 -6.83 5.39 -4.86
C SER A 243 -6.91 4.34 -3.74
N SER A 244 -6.06 4.43 -2.71
CA SER A 244 -6.13 3.58 -1.53
C SER A 244 -7.34 3.91 -0.65
N TYR A 245 -7.54 5.19 -0.30
CA TYR A 245 -8.68 5.60 0.54
C TYR A 245 -10.03 5.28 -0.09
N ALA A 246 -10.15 5.43 -1.39
CA ALA A 246 -11.37 5.26 -2.15
C ALA A 246 -11.46 3.92 -2.91
N ALA A 247 -10.58 2.93 -2.63
CA ALA A 247 -10.43 1.73 -3.45
C ALA A 247 -11.77 1.02 -3.74
N ARG A 248 -12.61 0.81 -2.74
CA ARG A 248 -13.93 0.16 -2.89
C ARG A 248 -14.89 1.04 -3.69
N TYR A 249 -15.00 2.33 -3.36
CA TYR A 249 -15.83 3.28 -4.10
C TYR A 249 -15.44 3.33 -5.58
N ILE A 250 -14.14 3.44 -5.89
CA ILE A 250 -13.64 3.49 -7.27
C ILE A 250 -13.96 2.20 -8.03
N ASN A 251 -13.86 1.04 -7.36
CA ASN A 251 -14.24 -0.24 -7.95
C ASN A 251 -15.76 -0.29 -8.26
N GLU A 252 -16.62 0.18 -7.36
CA GLU A 252 -18.07 0.29 -7.57
C GLU A 252 -18.42 1.23 -8.73
N GLN A 253 -17.62 2.28 -8.96
CA GLN A 253 -17.77 3.18 -10.11
C GLN A 253 -17.12 2.61 -11.40
N HIS A 254 -16.72 1.34 -11.41
CA HIS A 254 -16.07 0.71 -12.56
C HIS A 254 -14.85 1.51 -13.09
N TYR A 255 -14.15 2.20 -12.19
CA TYR A 255 -12.99 3.06 -12.49
C TYR A 255 -13.30 4.25 -13.41
N CYS A 256 -14.57 4.67 -13.49
CA CYS A 256 -15.02 5.84 -14.25
C CYS A 256 -15.67 6.84 -13.28
N PHE A 257 -14.98 7.93 -12.95
CA PHE A 257 -15.40 8.90 -11.93
C PHE A 257 -14.69 10.23 -12.09
N ASN A 258 -15.17 11.27 -11.44
CA ASN A 258 -14.55 12.59 -11.45
C ASN A 258 -13.56 12.74 -10.28
N VAL A 259 -12.43 13.39 -10.55
CA VAL A 259 -11.47 13.86 -9.53
C VAL A 259 -11.35 15.36 -9.65
N ALA A 260 -11.47 16.07 -8.54
CA ALA A 260 -11.16 17.48 -8.42
C ALA A 260 -9.71 17.67 -7.96
N VAL A 261 -8.98 18.52 -8.64
CA VAL A 261 -7.62 18.93 -8.29
C VAL A 261 -7.65 20.33 -7.71
N ASN A 262 -7.21 20.47 -6.47
CA ASN A 262 -6.87 21.75 -5.89
C ASN A 262 -5.35 21.95 -6.03
N TRP A 263 -4.96 22.77 -6.98
CA TRP A 263 -3.57 22.98 -7.40
C TRP A 263 -2.72 23.72 -6.37
N LEU A 264 -3.36 24.49 -5.49
CA LEU A 264 -2.68 25.30 -4.48
C LEU A 264 -2.71 24.67 -3.08
N ASN A 265 -3.41 23.55 -2.92
CA ASN A 265 -3.62 22.90 -1.62
C ASN A 265 -4.26 23.85 -0.58
N GLU A 266 -4.99 24.88 -1.03
CA GLU A 266 -5.67 25.85 -0.16
C GLU A 266 -7.17 25.54 -0.14
N THR A 267 -7.70 25.26 1.05
CA THR A 267 -9.09 24.86 1.23
C THR A 267 -10.08 26.01 1.16
N ASN A 268 -9.61 27.25 1.45
CA ASN A 268 -10.43 28.45 1.40
C ASN A 268 -10.25 29.17 0.07
N ALA A 269 -11.26 29.12 -0.78
CA ALA A 269 -11.26 29.81 -2.08
C ALA A 269 -11.09 31.34 -1.95
N GLU A 270 -11.54 31.94 -0.85
CA GLU A 270 -11.37 33.39 -0.62
C GLU A 270 -9.89 33.75 -0.37
N THR A 271 -9.15 32.92 0.35
CA THR A 271 -7.69 33.08 0.50
C THR A 271 -6.97 33.04 -0.85
N VAL A 272 -7.38 32.13 -1.74
CA VAL A 272 -6.84 32.07 -3.10
C VAL A 272 -7.18 33.33 -3.86
N ARG A 273 -8.40 33.81 -3.74
CA ARG A 273 -8.86 35.05 -4.38
C ARG A 273 -8.04 36.27 -3.91
N GLU A 274 -7.85 36.45 -2.60
CA GLU A 274 -7.04 37.50 -2.03
C GLU A 274 -5.59 37.46 -2.52
N ARG A 275 -5.00 36.26 -2.57
CA ARG A 275 -3.65 36.05 -3.10
C ARG A 275 -3.54 36.49 -4.57
N LEU A 276 -4.52 36.15 -5.42
CA LEU A 276 -4.54 36.58 -6.81
C LEU A 276 -4.76 38.09 -6.98
N LEU A 277 -5.60 38.69 -6.13
CA LEU A 277 -5.79 40.17 -6.10
C LEU A 277 -4.49 40.85 -5.70
N THR A 278 -3.76 40.32 -4.75
CA THR A 278 -2.45 40.87 -4.34
C THR A 278 -1.45 40.80 -5.50
N LEU A 279 -1.40 39.67 -6.24
CA LEU A 279 -0.57 39.56 -7.44
C LEU A 279 -0.94 40.61 -8.50
N ALA A 280 -2.24 40.80 -8.75
CA ALA A 280 -2.75 41.81 -9.69
C ALA A 280 -2.38 43.26 -9.25
N ALA A 281 -2.48 43.56 -7.98
CA ALA A 281 -2.13 44.87 -7.43
C ALA A 281 -0.62 45.16 -7.44
N THR A 282 0.20 44.11 -7.18
CA THR A 282 1.67 44.22 -7.15
C THR A 282 2.27 44.26 -8.56
N HIS A 283 1.63 43.59 -9.50
CA HIS A 283 2.16 43.44 -10.87
C HIS A 283 1.14 43.82 -11.96
N PRO A 284 0.47 44.99 -11.89
CA PRO A 284 -0.68 45.34 -12.73
C PRO A 284 -0.39 45.29 -14.24
N LYS A 285 0.82 45.68 -14.64
CA LYS A 285 1.25 45.75 -16.06
C LYS A 285 1.88 44.47 -16.58
N LYS A 286 2.16 43.48 -15.72
CA LYS A 286 2.72 42.17 -16.13
C LYS A 286 1.62 41.31 -16.74
N GLN A 287 1.99 40.49 -17.72
CA GLN A 287 1.09 39.54 -18.36
C GLN A 287 0.75 38.39 -17.38
N LEU A 288 -0.41 37.79 -17.52
CA LEU A 288 -0.88 36.67 -16.69
C LEU A 288 0.07 35.46 -16.73
N ASN A 289 0.70 35.19 -17.87
CA ASN A 289 1.66 34.10 -18.02
C ASN A 289 3.01 34.34 -17.32
N SER A 290 3.38 35.59 -17.03
CA SER A 290 4.71 35.94 -16.53
C SER A 290 4.80 35.89 -14.99
N ILE A 291 3.68 36.02 -14.29
CA ILE A 291 3.59 35.96 -12.82
C ILE A 291 2.59 34.89 -12.43
N ARG A 292 2.96 34.02 -11.54
CA ARG A 292 2.16 32.85 -11.12
C ARG A 292 2.37 32.51 -9.62
N PRO A 293 1.52 31.69 -9.02
CA PRO A 293 1.78 31.05 -7.72
C PRO A 293 3.07 30.21 -7.74
N ASP A 294 3.87 30.28 -6.67
CA ASP A 294 5.24 29.73 -6.63
C ASP A 294 5.31 28.20 -6.80
N ASN A 295 4.28 27.48 -6.33
CA ASN A 295 4.21 26.01 -6.43
C ASN A 295 3.82 25.52 -7.82
N LEU A 296 3.46 26.40 -8.76
CA LEU A 296 3.08 26.02 -10.13
C LEU A 296 4.22 26.24 -11.11
N SER A 297 4.53 25.24 -11.92
CA SER A 297 5.45 25.42 -13.05
C SER A 297 4.84 26.31 -14.13
N ALA A 298 5.67 26.95 -14.96
CA ALA A 298 5.18 27.77 -16.06
C ALA A 298 4.28 26.99 -17.04
N ARG A 299 4.59 25.72 -17.29
CA ARG A 299 3.78 24.84 -18.16
C ARG A 299 2.39 24.57 -17.59
N VAL A 300 2.30 24.23 -16.30
CA VAL A 300 1.02 24.00 -15.61
C VAL A 300 0.22 25.31 -15.56
N TRP A 301 0.85 26.41 -15.23
CA TRP A 301 0.20 27.72 -15.18
C TRP A 301 -0.40 28.13 -16.53
N GLN A 302 0.36 28.02 -17.62
CA GLN A 302 -0.12 28.27 -18.98
C GLN A 302 -1.35 27.43 -19.34
N TYR A 303 -1.31 26.13 -19.00
CA TYR A 303 -2.42 25.23 -19.20
C TYR A 303 -3.67 25.65 -18.40
N LEU A 304 -3.51 26.03 -17.12
CA LEU A 304 -4.62 26.45 -16.27
C LEU A 304 -5.26 27.76 -16.77
N LEU A 305 -4.45 28.73 -17.25
CA LEU A 305 -4.95 29.93 -17.89
C LEU A 305 -5.80 29.60 -19.14
N GLN A 306 -5.29 28.70 -19.97
CA GLN A 306 -6.02 28.25 -21.17
C GLN A 306 -7.34 27.54 -20.79
N LYS A 307 -7.31 26.67 -19.78
CA LYS A 307 -8.49 25.96 -19.27
C LYS A 307 -9.53 26.93 -18.70
N ALA A 308 -9.10 27.97 -18.00
CA ALA A 308 -9.96 29.04 -17.53
C ALA A 308 -10.48 29.96 -18.67
N SER A 309 -10.08 29.74 -19.93
CA SER A 309 -10.38 30.58 -21.09
C SER A 309 -9.91 32.03 -20.89
N LEU A 310 -8.71 32.20 -20.34
CA LEU A 310 -8.06 33.48 -20.12
C LEU A 310 -6.94 33.67 -21.14
N ASP A 311 -6.88 34.86 -21.74
CA ASP A 311 -5.75 35.24 -22.59
C ASP A 311 -4.50 35.43 -21.73
N SER A 312 -3.51 34.58 -21.90
CA SER A 312 -2.28 34.57 -21.12
C SER A 312 -1.40 35.78 -21.32
N GLY A 313 -1.56 36.48 -22.44
CA GLY A 313 -0.85 37.74 -22.77
C GLY A 313 -1.49 38.97 -22.12
N LYS A 314 -2.68 38.84 -21.55
CA LYS A 314 -3.41 39.94 -20.94
C LYS A 314 -2.73 40.41 -19.64
N PRO A 315 -2.66 41.75 -19.38
CA PRO A 315 -2.16 42.27 -18.14
C PRO A 315 -3.01 41.83 -16.91
N TRP A 316 -2.39 41.68 -15.75
CA TRP A 316 -3.09 41.35 -14.50
C TRP A 316 -4.16 42.37 -14.14
N ALA A 317 -3.94 43.66 -14.40
CA ALA A 317 -4.93 44.72 -14.17
C ALA A 317 -6.24 44.52 -14.95
N GLU A 318 -6.18 43.79 -16.07
CA GLU A 318 -7.32 43.55 -16.93
C GLU A 318 -8.03 42.21 -16.70
N LEU A 319 -7.64 41.43 -15.68
CA LEU A 319 -8.24 40.14 -15.36
C LEU A 319 -9.76 40.24 -15.09
N GLY A 320 -10.17 41.31 -14.41
CA GLY A 320 -11.56 41.59 -14.06
C GLY A 320 -12.20 40.54 -13.16
N ARG A 321 -13.41 40.83 -12.66
CA ARG A 321 -14.10 39.94 -11.68
C ARG A 321 -14.42 38.57 -12.26
N LYS A 322 -14.88 38.48 -13.53
CA LYS A 322 -15.21 37.19 -14.17
C LYS A 322 -13.97 36.32 -14.38
N GLY A 323 -12.86 36.93 -14.83
CA GLY A 323 -11.61 36.23 -14.99
C GLY A 323 -11.04 35.72 -13.67
N LEU A 324 -11.07 36.56 -12.65
CA LEU A 324 -10.66 36.16 -11.29
C LEU A 324 -11.48 35.00 -10.75
N HIS A 325 -12.80 35.02 -10.90
CA HIS A 325 -13.67 33.93 -10.44
C HIS A 325 -13.34 32.60 -11.14
N LYS A 326 -13.22 32.62 -12.49
CA LYS A 326 -12.83 31.41 -13.26
C LYS A 326 -11.48 30.89 -12.85
N LEU A 327 -10.51 31.79 -12.61
CA LEU A 327 -9.17 31.39 -12.22
C LEU A 327 -9.16 30.76 -10.83
N VAL A 328 -9.88 31.34 -9.86
CA VAL A 328 -10.05 30.77 -8.51
C VAL A 328 -10.66 29.36 -8.59
N GLU A 329 -11.75 29.20 -9.35
CA GLU A 329 -12.41 27.92 -9.55
C GLU A 329 -11.46 26.88 -10.16
N THR A 330 -10.76 27.25 -11.24
CA THR A 330 -9.78 26.35 -11.90
C THR A 330 -8.63 25.96 -10.94
N LEU A 331 -8.18 26.86 -10.08
CA LEU A 331 -7.10 26.58 -9.16
C LEU A 331 -7.50 25.74 -7.95
N THR A 332 -8.78 25.80 -7.53
CA THR A 332 -9.26 25.16 -6.30
C THR A 332 -10.13 23.93 -6.54
N ASN A 333 -10.76 23.83 -7.72
CA ASN A 333 -11.74 22.78 -8.03
C ASN A 333 -11.69 22.33 -9.50
N ASP A 334 -10.50 22.03 -10.01
CA ASP A 334 -10.29 21.62 -11.38
C ASP A 334 -10.70 20.15 -11.61
N ILE A 335 -11.79 19.93 -12.33
CA ILE A 335 -12.39 18.61 -12.51
C ILE A 335 -11.78 17.86 -13.71
N TYR A 336 -11.43 16.60 -13.48
CA TYR A 336 -10.97 15.66 -14.49
C TYR A 336 -11.78 14.37 -14.45
N LEU A 337 -12.22 13.90 -15.61
CA LEU A 337 -12.84 12.58 -15.74
C LEU A 337 -11.75 11.51 -15.78
N ILE A 338 -11.78 10.63 -14.80
CA ILE A 338 -10.98 9.40 -14.76
C ILE A 338 -11.70 8.35 -15.58
N THR A 339 -11.01 7.71 -16.52
CA THR A 339 -11.57 6.74 -17.45
C THR A 339 -11.02 5.33 -17.26
N GLY A 340 -10.17 5.14 -16.26
CA GLY A 340 -9.58 3.83 -15.98
C GLY A 340 -8.40 3.90 -15.01
N LYS A 341 -7.85 2.74 -14.76
CA LYS A 341 -6.56 2.58 -14.06
C LYS A 341 -5.42 2.80 -15.05
N GLY A 342 -4.30 3.34 -14.59
CA GLY A 342 -3.08 3.45 -15.39
C GLY A 342 -2.58 2.07 -15.88
N VAL A 343 -1.75 2.09 -16.91
CA VAL A 343 -1.35 0.94 -17.75
C VAL A 343 -0.64 -0.22 -17.00
N PHE A 344 -0.19 0.01 -15.78
CA PHE A 344 0.46 -1.05 -14.99
C PHE A 344 -0.57 -2.10 -14.57
N ARG A 345 -0.46 -3.30 -15.15
CA ARG A 345 -1.35 -4.44 -14.91
C ARG A 345 -1.15 -5.06 -13.53
N ASP A 346 0.03 -4.89 -12.94
CA ASP A 346 0.36 -5.46 -11.64
C ASP A 346 -0.05 -4.46 -10.55
N GLU A 347 -1.02 -4.89 -9.74
CA GLU A 347 -1.46 -4.15 -8.56
C GLU A 347 -0.31 -4.08 -7.56
N PHE A 348 0.01 -2.88 -7.10
CA PHE A 348 1.00 -2.74 -6.04
C PHE A 348 0.48 -3.33 -4.72
N VAL A 349 -0.82 -3.15 -4.43
CA VAL A 349 -1.49 -3.58 -3.19
C VAL A 349 -2.94 -3.96 -3.48
N THR A 350 -3.43 -4.97 -2.77
CA THR A 350 -4.84 -5.42 -2.79
C THR A 350 -5.54 -4.94 -1.52
N CYS A 351 -6.69 -4.30 -1.65
CA CYS A 351 -7.64 -4.03 -0.59
C CYS A 351 -8.63 -5.20 -0.52
N GLY A 352 -8.86 -5.77 0.66
CA GLY A 352 -9.67 -6.98 0.84
C GLY A 352 -8.82 -8.22 1.13
N GLY A 353 -9.45 -9.33 1.39
CA GLY A 353 -8.82 -10.58 1.80
C GLY A 353 -9.61 -11.27 2.92
N VAL A 354 -8.95 -12.01 3.80
CA VAL A 354 -9.59 -12.65 4.96
C VAL A 354 -10.08 -11.60 5.94
N GLY A 355 -11.37 -11.65 6.25
CA GLY A 355 -12.01 -10.73 7.19
C GLY A 355 -11.39 -10.83 8.59
N LEU A 356 -11.18 -9.67 9.22
CA LEU A 356 -10.56 -9.60 10.55
C LEU A 356 -11.45 -10.14 11.67
N ASP A 357 -12.73 -10.29 11.43
CA ASP A 357 -13.71 -10.96 12.30
C ASP A 357 -13.49 -12.48 12.41
N CYS A 358 -12.88 -13.09 11.40
CA CYS A 358 -12.56 -14.51 11.34
C CYS A 358 -11.29 -14.91 12.13
N ILE A 359 -10.55 -13.95 12.69
CA ILE A 359 -9.26 -14.21 13.35
C ILE A 359 -9.22 -13.70 14.79
N HIS A 360 -8.37 -14.31 15.59
CA HIS A 360 -7.97 -13.79 16.90
C HIS A 360 -6.94 -12.67 16.72
N LEU A 361 -7.31 -11.43 17.05
CA LEU A 361 -6.51 -10.23 16.75
C LEU A 361 -5.19 -10.13 17.54
N GLN A 362 -4.93 -11.01 18.50
CA GLN A 362 -3.68 -11.06 19.26
C GLN A 362 -2.69 -12.07 18.69
N THR A 363 -3.19 -13.17 18.13
CA THR A 363 -2.39 -14.32 17.70
C THR A 363 -2.38 -14.48 16.18
N LEU A 364 -3.34 -13.84 15.49
CA LEU A 364 -3.62 -14.01 14.06
C LEU A 364 -4.07 -15.43 13.70
N GLU A 365 -4.49 -16.22 14.69
CA GLU A 365 -5.07 -17.54 14.49
C GLU A 365 -6.52 -17.45 14.00
N SER A 366 -6.91 -18.38 13.16
CA SER A 366 -8.28 -18.55 12.70
C SER A 366 -9.21 -18.90 13.85
N LYS A 367 -10.39 -18.30 13.91
CA LYS A 367 -11.47 -18.68 14.82
C LYS A 367 -12.25 -19.91 14.36
N VAL A 368 -12.14 -20.28 13.09
CA VAL A 368 -12.91 -21.37 12.48
C VAL A 368 -12.08 -22.61 12.19
N CYS A 369 -10.75 -22.50 12.16
CA CYS A 369 -9.84 -23.61 11.93
C CYS A 369 -8.64 -23.49 12.88
N PRO A 370 -8.62 -24.25 14.00
CA PRO A 370 -7.49 -24.24 14.94
C PRO A 370 -6.16 -24.54 14.25
N ASN A 371 -5.07 -23.91 14.72
CA ASN A 371 -3.72 -24.04 14.18
C ASN A 371 -3.54 -23.50 12.74
N LEU A 372 -4.53 -22.80 12.18
CA LEU A 372 -4.40 -22.03 10.96
C LEU A 372 -4.20 -20.55 11.31
N PHE A 373 -3.12 -19.96 10.80
CA PHE A 373 -2.75 -18.57 11.08
C PHE A 373 -2.62 -17.76 9.78
N PHE A 374 -2.66 -16.45 9.91
CA PHE A 374 -2.57 -15.55 8.76
C PHE A 374 -1.49 -14.48 8.97
N ALA A 375 -0.78 -14.09 7.90
CA ALA A 375 0.20 -13.03 7.94
C ALA A 375 0.26 -12.23 6.63
N GLY A 376 0.39 -10.92 6.74
CA GLY A 376 0.51 -10.01 5.61
C GLY A 376 -0.80 -9.73 4.89
N GLU A 377 -0.67 -9.37 3.63
CA GLU A 377 -1.71 -8.81 2.75
C GLU A 377 -2.82 -9.83 2.38
N VAL A 378 -2.75 -11.08 2.81
CA VAL A 378 -3.86 -12.04 2.70
C VAL A 378 -5.03 -11.66 3.62
N LEU A 379 -4.77 -10.92 4.69
CA LEU A 379 -5.75 -10.31 5.58
C LEU A 379 -6.35 -9.05 4.93
N ASP A 380 -7.57 -8.66 5.31
CA ASP A 380 -8.14 -7.35 4.93
C ASP A 380 -7.40 -6.20 5.65
N ILE A 381 -6.12 -6.05 5.29
CA ILE A 381 -5.22 -4.99 5.75
C ILE A 381 -4.50 -4.44 4.54
N ASP A 382 -4.60 -3.15 4.32
CA ASP A 382 -3.76 -2.46 3.35
C ASP A 382 -3.43 -1.04 3.82
N ALA A 383 -2.33 -0.53 3.33
CA ALA A 383 -1.82 0.78 3.69
C ALA A 383 -1.54 1.63 2.46
N VAL A 384 -1.44 2.94 2.69
CA VAL A 384 -0.93 3.87 1.67
C VAL A 384 0.54 3.59 1.34
N THR A 385 1.06 4.26 0.32
CA THR A 385 2.50 4.24 0.00
C THR A 385 3.32 4.84 1.14
N GLY A 386 4.54 4.31 1.38
CA GLY A 386 5.43 4.84 2.42
C GLY A 386 6.14 3.79 3.28
N GLY A 387 6.16 2.50 2.90
CA GLY A 387 6.77 1.41 3.67
C GLY A 387 5.79 0.68 4.59
N PHE A 388 4.57 1.19 4.73
CA PHE A 388 3.57 0.72 5.69
C PHE A 388 3.08 -0.71 5.38
N ASN A 389 2.91 -1.09 4.12
CA ASN A 389 2.48 -2.45 3.73
C ASN A 389 3.55 -3.50 4.08
N LEU A 390 4.83 -3.19 3.88
CA LEU A 390 5.90 -4.06 4.31
C LEU A 390 5.99 -4.12 5.84
N GLN A 391 5.81 -2.98 6.54
CA GLN A 391 5.73 -2.99 8.00
C GLN A 391 4.61 -3.92 8.51
N ALA A 392 3.41 -3.86 7.92
CA ALA A 392 2.33 -4.78 8.27
C ALA A 392 2.72 -6.25 8.03
N ALA A 393 3.47 -6.53 6.95
CA ALA A 393 3.95 -7.88 6.65
C ALA A 393 4.97 -8.36 7.70
N TRP A 394 5.90 -7.51 8.15
CA TRP A 394 6.86 -7.84 9.21
C TRP A 394 6.14 -8.09 10.53
N THR A 395 5.30 -7.15 10.97
CA THR A 395 4.55 -7.23 12.22
C THR A 395 3.68 -8.49 12.29
N THR A 396 2.86 -8.73 11.26
CA THR A 396 1.96 -9.90 11.23
C THR A 396 2.74 -11.20 11.07
N GLY A 397 3.83 -11.20 10.30
CA GLY A 397 4.73 -12.33 10.17
C GLY A 397 5.40 -12.70 11.49
N PHE A 398 5.89 -11.70 12.24
CA PHE A 398 6.44 -11.91 13.57
C PHE A 398 5.42 -12.56 14.50
N VAL A 399 4.23 -11.96 14.64
CA VAL A 399 3.20 -12.44 15.56
C VAL A 399 2.75 -13.85 15.19
N ALA A 400 2.41 -14.09 13.91
CA ALA A 400 1.98 -15.42 13.47
C ALA A 400 3.09 -16.47 13.62
N GLY A 401 4.36 -16.11 13.40
CA GLY A 401 5.50 -17.01 13.56
C GLY A 401 5.76 -17.36 15.02
N SER A 402 5.72 -16.38 15.91
CA SER A 402 6.08 -16.54 17.32
C SER A 402 4.95 -17.15 18.18
N THR A 403 3.70 -17.16 17.69
CA THR A 403 2.58 -17.75 18.40
C THR A 403 2.46 -19.24 18.07
N TYR A 404 2.51 -20.11 19.08
CA TYR A 404 2.24 -21.53 18.96
C TYR A 404 1.65 -22.03 20.29
N HIS A 405 0.45 -22.56 20.25
CA HIS A 405 -0.10 -23.29 21.37
C HIS A 405 0.35 -24.74 21.26
N SER A 406 1.37 -25.17 22.04
CA SER A 406 1.49 -26.59 22.32
C SER A 406 0.17 -27.02 22.96
N ALA A 407 -0.55 -27.96 22.36
CA ALA A 407 -1.64 -28.62 23.03
C ALA A 407 -1.03 -29.29 24.28
N THR A 408 -1.05 -28.59 25.40
CA THR A 408 -0.95 -29.23 26.72
C THR A 408 -2.25 -30.02 26.86
N PRO A 409 -2.20 -31.31 27.15
CA PRO A 409 -3.42 -32.03 27.50
C PRO A 409 -4.08 -31.28 28.65
N ALA A 410 -5.35 -30.93 28.48
CA ALA A 410 -6.13 -30.36 29.56
C ALA A 410 -5.98 -31.28 30.77
N ASP A 411 -5.41 -30.74 31.84
CA ASP A 411 -5.53 -31.34 33.16
C ASP A 411 -7.03 -31.52 33.44
N LYS A 412 -7.39 -32.78 33.63
CA LYS A 412 -8.74 -33.23 34.00
C LYS A 412 -9.13 -32.68 35.35
#